data_53aa353879d6bdb1056886277d1961a5
#
_entry.id   53aa353879d6bdb1056886277d1961a5
#
_cell.length_a   1.000
_cell.length_b   1.000
_cell.length_c   1.000
_cell.angle_alpha   90.00
_cell.angle_beta   90.00
_cell.angle_gamma   90.00
#
_symmetry.space_group_name_H-M   'P 1'
#
loop_
_entity.id
_entity.type
_entity.pdbx_description
1 polymer ?
#
loop_
_entity_poly.entity_id
_entity_poly.type
_entity_poly.pdbx_seq_one_letter_code
_entity_poly.pdbx_strand_id
1 'polypeptide(L)'
;MLEVSGIRIHLTQLDGGDERELALCKKALAKKLRVNASQLRGIERRRRSIDARKKADIVLTFTLRTELAGGPSQEAAVLSKLTRAHAEKGVRVVDEEPFGWPDAAVVPDARPVVVGAGCAGLFCALSLARAGLSPLLVERGDDAARRSRVVEAHNATGELDVESNIQYGVGGAGTFSDGKLQTGTKSPAHRLILETFVEAGAQPQILWDAKPHVGSDVLPHVVTNIVRMIEEAGGEVRC
;
A
#
# COMPACT_ATOMS: atom_id res chain seq x y z
N MET A 1 5.29 -19.99 -4.80
CA MET A 1 3.97 -19.41 -4.41
C MET A 1 3.06 -19.32 -5.64
N LEU A 2 1.76 -19.56 -5.50
CA LEU A 2 0.77 -19.44 -6.58
C LEU A 2 0.01 -18.12 -6.47
N GLU A 3 -0.09 -17.39 -7.58
CA GLU A 3 -0.99 -16.23 -7.72
C GLU A 3 -2.20 -16.63 -8.57
N VAL A 4 -3.39 -16.32 -8.07
CA VAL A 4 -4.67 -16.72 -8.67
C VAL A 4 -5.56 -15.51 -8.81
N SER A 5 -5.83 -15.09 -10.05
CA SER A 5 -6.70 -13.95 -10.38
C SER A 5 -8.11 -14.38 -10.79
N GLY A 6 -9.04 -13.45 -10.80
CA GLY A 6 -10.42 -13.69 -11.25
C GLY A 6 -11.25 -14.56 -10.32
N ILE A 7 -10.95 -14.56 -9.01
CA ILE A 7 -11.83 -15.13 -8.00
C ILE A 7 -12.99 -14.17 -7.77
N ARG A 8 -14.22 -14.65 -7.93
CA ARG A 8 -15.45 -13.84 -7.85
C ARG A 8 -16.27 -14.24 -6.65
N ILE A 9 -16.69 -13.27 -5.85
CA ILE A 9 -17.56 -13.44 -4.68
C ILE A 9 -18.67 -12.41 -4.79
N HIS A 10 -19.93 -12.85 -4.68
CA HIS A 10 -21.08 -11.94 -4.72
C HIS A 10 -21.13 -11.07 -3.47
N LEU A 11 -21.48 -9.80 -3.65
CA LEU A 11 -21.56 -8.83 -2.57
C LEU A 11 -22.49 -9.29 -1.43
N THR A 12 -23.60 -9.95 -1.79
CA THR A 12 -24.57 -10.49 -0.82
C THR A 12 -24.03 -11.59 0.09
N GLN A 13 -22.82 -12.11 -0.17
CA GLN A 13 -22.18 -13.13 0.67
C GLN A 13 -21.22 -12.52 1.70
N LEU A 14 -20.99 -11.19 1.63
CA LEU A 14 -19.95 -10.45 2.37
C LEU A 14 -20.52 -9.66 3.55
N ASP A 15 -21.54 -10.17 4.21
CA ASP A 15 -22.21 -9.55 5.35
C ASP A 15 -21.51 -9.76 6.70
N GLY A 16 -20.43 -10.54 6.74
CA GLY A 16 -19.74 -10.95 7.96
C GLY A 16 -18.33 -10.34 8.18
N GLY A 17 -18.00 -9.22 7.52
CA GLY A 17 -16.71 -8.55 7.70
C GLY A 17 -15.52 -9.29 7.08
N ASP A 18 -14.30 -8.91 7.51
CA ASP A 18 -13.04 -9.34 6.91
C ASP A 18 -12.79 -10.86 7.04
N GLU A 19 -13.12 -11.45 8.18
CA GLU A 19 -12.97 -12.89 8.41
C GLU A 19 -13.85 -13.71 7.46
N ARG A 20 -15.07 -13.26 7.25
CA ARG A 20 -16.03 -13.89 6.32
C ARG A 20 -15.52 -13.79 4.88
N GLU A 21 -15.04 -12.62 4.47
CA GLU A 21 -14.42 -12.40 3.16
C GLU A 21 -13.27 -13.37 2.93
N LEU A 22 -12.35 -13.48 3.90
CA LEU A 22 -11.19 -14.35 3.82
C LEU A 22 -11.57 -15.84 3.74
N ALA A 23 -12.59 -16.27 4.50
CA ALA A 23 -13.09 -17.64 4.46
C ALA A 23 -13.69 -17.99 3.09
N LEU A 24 -14.44 -17.07 2.49
CA LEU A 24 -14.99 -17.21 1.14
C LEU A 24 -13.88 -17.24 0.08
N CYS A 25 -12.90 -16.36 0.20
CA CYS A 25 -11.69 -16.36 -0.63
C CYS A 25 -10.96 -17.71 -0.57
N LYS A 26 -10.74 -18.24 0.62
CA LYS A 26 -10.11 -19.55 0.84
C LYS A 26 -10.86 -20.67 0.13
N LYS A 27 -12.17 -20.72 0.30
CA LYS A 27 -13.04 -21.73 -0.35
C LYS A 27 -12.98 -21.63 -1.88
N ALA A 28 -13.09 -20.42 -2.42
CA ALA A 28 -13.05 -20.19 -3.86
C ALA A 28 -11.67 -20.48 -4.47
N LEU A 29 -10.59 -20.14 -3.74
CA LEU A 29 -9.21 -20.42 -4.12
C LEU A 29 -8.95 -21.93 -4.20
N ALA A 30 -9.33 -22.68 -3.15
CA ALA A 30 -9.20 -24.13 -3.11
C ALA A 30 -9.96 -24.81 -4.28
N LYS A 31 -11.18 -24.35 -4.55
CA LYS A 31 -11.98 -24.83 -5.68
C LYS A 31 -11.28 -24.55 -7.03
N LYS A 32 -10.76 -23.34 -7.22
CA LYS A 32 -10.09 -22.95 -8.46
C LYS A 32 -8.80 -23.70 -8.69
N LEU A 33 -8.02 -23.95 -7.66
CA LEU A 33 -6.79 -24.74 -7.70
C LEU A 33 -7.04 -26.26 -7.72
N ARG A 34 -8.28 -26.70 -7.48
CA ARG A 34 -8.66 -28.11 -7.36
C ARG A 34 -7.86 -28.86 -6.27
N VAL A 35 -7.67 -28.19 -5.14
CA VAL A 35 -6.97 -28.72 -3.96
C VAL A 35 -7.89 -28.68 -2.73
N ASN A 36 -7.52 -29.43 -1.67
CA ASN A 36 -8.20 -29.28 -0.38
C ASN A 36 -7.83 -27.94 0.26
N ALA A 37 -8.77 -27.28 0.91
CA ALA A 37 -8.54 -26.01 1.60
C ALA A 37 -7.49 -26.14 2.75
N SER A 38 -7.30 -27.32 3.31
CA SER A 38 -6.25 -27.60 4.30
C SER A 38 -4.82 -27.58 3.71
N GLN A 39 -4.68 -27.67 2.40
CA GLN A 39 -3.39 -27.60 1.71
C GLN A 39 -2.93 -26.17 1.43
N LEU A 40 -3.82 -25.18 1.57
CA LEU A 40 -3.47 -23.77 1.41
C LEU A 40 -2.74 -23.25 2.65
N ARG A 41 -1.56 -22.65 2.45
CA ARG A 41 -0.72 -22.03 3.47
C ARG A 41 -0.67 -20.53 3.24
N GLY A 42 -1.20 -19.78 4.20
CA GLY A 42 -1.37 -18.35 4.06
C GLY A 42 -2.29 -17.97 2.88
N ILE A 43 -3.00 -16.90 3.00
CA ILE A 43 -3.75 -16.32 1.88
C ILE A 43 -3.51 -14.83 1.92
N GLU A 44 -2.84 -14.33 0.90
CA GLU A 44 -2.59 -12.90 0.73
C GLU A 44 -3.53 -12.34 -0.33
N ARG A 45 -4.24 -11.26 0.02
CA ARG A 45 -5.00 -10.47 -0.96
C ARG A 45 -4.03 -9.54 -1.69
N ARG A 46 -3.90 -9.71 -3.00
CA ARG A 46 -3.06 -8.85 -3.86
C ARG A 46 -3.86 -7.78 -4.58
N ARG A 47 -5.13 -8.08 -4.85
CA ARG A 47 -6.06 -7.13 -5.45
C ARG A 47 -7.48 -7.47 -5.08
N ARG A 48 -8.27 -6.45 -4.77
CA ARG A 48 -9.73 -6.49 -4.62
C ARG A 48 -10.32 -5.38 -5.50
N SER A 49 -11.27 -5.73 -6.35
CA SER A 49 -11.99 -4.77 -7.19
C SER A 49 -13.47 -5.09 -7.23
N ILE A 50 -14.29 -4.07 -7.42
CA ILE A 50 -15.74 -4.18 -7.53
C ILE A 50 -16.12 -4.24 -8.99
N ASP A 51 -16.88 -5.26 -9.40
CA ASP A 51 -17.53 -5.34 -10.70
C ASP A 51 -19.04 -5.08 -10.50
N ALA A 52 -19.44 -3.84 -10.75
CA ALA A 52 -20.81 -3.36 -10.63
C ALA A 52 -21.46 -3.06 -12.00
N ARG A 53 -20.91 -3.59 -13.10
CA ARG A 53 -21.47 -3.38 -14.45
C ARG A 53 -22.91 -3.88 -14.58
N LYS A 54 -23.27 -4.88 -13.80
CA LYS A 54 -24.64 -5.35 -13.65
C LYS A 54 -25.14 -4.98 -12.26
N LYS A 55 -26.04 -3.99 -12.16
CA LYS A 55 -26.54 -3.48 -10.86
C LYS A 55 -27.19 -4.56 -9.99
N ALA A 56 -27.86 -5.56 -10.60
CA ALA A 56 -28.49 -6.67 -9.90
C ALA A 56 -27.51 -7.79 -9.50
N ASP A 57 -26.24 -7.74 -9.95
CA ASP A 57 -25.24 -8.78 -9.76
C ASP A 57 -23.86 -8.13 -9.51
N ILE A 58 -23.72 -7.52 -8.35
CA ILE A 58 -22.47 -6.90 -7.94
C ILE A 58 -21.57 -7.98 -7.34
N VAL A 59 -20.35 -8.07 -7.87
CA VAL A 59 -19.35 -9.02 -7.39
C VAL A 59 -18.03 -8.33 -7.06
N LEU A 60 -17.38 -8.83 -6.03
CA LEU A 60 -15.98 -8.54 -5.77
C LEU A 60 -15.10 -9.53 -6.52
N THR A 61 -14.08 -9.01 -7.18
CA THR A 61 -13.10 -9.81 -7.91
C THR A 61 -11.75 -9.70 -7.21
N PHE A 62 -11.15 -10.85 -6.89
CA PHE A 62 -9.91 -10.94 -6.16
C PHE A 62 -8.78 -11.51 -7.01
N THR A 63 -7.56 -11.05 -6.73
CA THR A 63 -6.31 -11.74 -7.00
C THR A 63 -5.71 -12.12 -5.65
N LEU A 64 -5.45 -13.41 -5.46
CA LEU A 64 -4.97 -13.99 -4.20
C LEU A 64 -3.64 -14.70 -4.44
N ARG A 65 -2.78 -14.68 -3.42
CA ARG A 65 -1.58 -15.52 -3.37
C ARG A 65 -1.70 -16.53 -2.26
N THR A 66 -1.10 -17.69 -2.47
CA THR A 66 -1.00 -18.76 -1.48
C THR A 66 0.19 -19.65 -1.77
N GLU A 67 0.70 -20.30 -0.73
CA GLU A 67 1.59 -21.42 -0.85
C GLU A 67 0.82 -22.74 -0.65
N LEU A 68 1.34 -23.83 -1.19
CA LEU A 68 0.80 -25.15 -0.92
C LEU A 68 1.65 -25.90 0.11
N ALA A 69 1.02 -26.73 0.92
CA ALA A 69 1.68 -27.46 2.00
C ALA A 69 2.87 -28.31 1.54
N GLY A 70 2.84 -28.82 0.31
CA GLY A 70 3.94 -29.58 -0.32
C GLY A 70 4.95 -28.70 -1.07
N GLY A 71 4.90 -27.38 -0.90
CA GLY A 71 5.87 -26.43 -1.45
C GLY A 71 5.88 -26.31 -2.98
N PRO A 72 6.99 -25.78 -3.54
CA PRO A 72 7.09 -25.48 -4.98
C PRO A 72 6.81 -26.67 -5.90
N SER A 73 7.21 -27.88 -5.51
CA SER A 73 6.95 -29.10 -6.30
C SER A 73 5.46 -29.39 -6.43
N GLN A 74 4.68 -29.22 -5.36
CA GLN A 74 3.24 -29.37 -5.39
C GLN A 74 2.58 -28.27 -6.21
N GLU A 75 3.05 -27.04 -6.10
CA GLU A 75 2.57 -25.89 -6.86
C GLU A 75 2.74 -26.10 -8.38
N ALA A 76 3.92 -26.57 -8.80
CA ALA A 76 4.19 -26.93 -10.19
C ALA A 76 3.30 -28.08 -10.67
N ALA A 77 3.10 -29.12 -9.84
CA ALA A 77 2.21 -30.23 -10.16
C ALA A 77 0.74 -29.79 -10.30
N VAL A 78 0.26 -28.91 -9.44
CA VAL A 78 -1.09 -28.34 -9.53
C VAL A 78 -1.25 -27.52 -10.82
N LEU A 79 -0.30 -26.64 -11.12
CA LEU A 79 -0.34 -25.83 -12.36
C LEU A 79 -0.35 -26.75 -13.58
N SER A 80 0.52 -27.76 -13.65
CA SER A 80 0.58 -28.73 -14.75
C SER A 80 -0.75 -29.49 -14.93
N LYS A 81 -1.43 -29.88 -13.83
CA LYS A 81 -2.75 -30.52 -13.89
C LYS A 81 -3.83 -29.57 -14.42
N LEU A 82 -3.80 -28.29 -13.99
CA LEU A 82 -4.72 -27.28 -14.48
C LEU A 82 -4.51 -27.00 -15.97
N THR A 83 -3.28 -26.91 -16.44
CA THR A 83 -2.92 -26.70 -17.84
C THR A 83 -3.45 -27.85 -18.72
N ARG A 84 -3.21 -29.11 -18.33
CA ARG A 84 -3.76 -30.28 -19.06
C ARG A 84 -5.29 -30.28 -19.12
N ALA A 85 -5.94 -29.69 -18.12
CA ALA A 85 -7.40 -29.59 -18.05
C ALA A 85 -7.94 -28.27 -18.66
N HIS A 86 -7.11 -27.45 -19.30
CA HIS A 86 -7.45 -26.11 -19.83
C HIS A 86 -8.11 -25.21 -18.78
N ALA A 87 -7.71 -25.33 -17.51
CA ALA A 87 -8.30 -24.64 -16.36
C ALA A 87 -7.32 -23.68 -15.66
N GLU A 88 -6.14 -23.44 -16.25
CA GLU A 88 -5.07 -22.61 -15.69
C GLU A 88 -5.32 -21.09 -15.79
N LYS A 89 -6.37 -20.68 -16.51
CA LYS A 89 -6.66 -19.26 -16.72
C LYS A 89 -6.65 -18.46 -15.42
N GLY A 90 -5.70 -17.50 -15.34
CA GLY A 90 -5.48 -16.64 -14.19
C GLY A 90 -4.77 -17.32 -13.02
N VAL A 91 -4.09 -18.46 -13.25
CA VAL A 91 -3.20 -19.11 -12.28
C VAL A 91 -1.77 -19.05 -12.80
N ARG A 92 -0.85 -18.57 -11.99
CA ARG A 92 0.59 -18.55 -12.31
C ARG A 92 1.44 -18.82 -11.07
N VAL A 93 2.63 -19.35 -11.29
CA VAL A 93 3.67 -19.35 -10.26
C VAL A 93 4.30 -17.96 -10.23
N VAL A 94 4.52 -17.43 -9.04
CA VAL A 94 5.24 -16.18 -8.81
C VAL A 94 6.39 -16.45 -7.87
N ASP A 95 7.52 -15.89 -8.25
CA ASP A 95 8.75 -15.86 -7.48
C ASP A 95 9.17 -14.38 -7.46
N GLU A 96 8.59 -13.64 -6.52
CA GLU A 96 8.90 -12.22 -6.35
C GLU A 96 9.69 -12.07 -5.06
N GLU A 97 10.90 -11.56 -5.17
CA GLU A 97 11.59 -11.02 -4.02
C GLU A 97 10.91 -9.70 -3.60
N PRO A 98 10.59 -9.53 -2.31
CA PRO A 98 10.03 -8.27 -1.83
C PRO A 98 11.05 -7.16 -2.08
N PHE A 99 10.59 -6.04 -2.63
CA PHE A 99 11.40 -4.84 -2.72
C PHE A 99 11.59 -4.29 -1.31
N GLY A 100 12.83 -4.26 -0.84
CA GLY A 100 13.22 -3.78 0.49
C GLY A 100 13.73 -2.34 0.48
N TRP A 101 13.96 -1.81 1.68
CA TRP A 101 14.70 -0.57 1.84
C TRP A 101 16.14 -0.78 1.39
N PRO A 102 16.74 0.18 0.67
CA PRO A 102 18.13 0.07 0.23
C PRO A 102 19.09 0.17 1.41
N ASP A 103 20.15 -0.59 1.37
CA ASP A 103 21.30 -0.42 2.26
C ASP A 103 22.25 0.65 1.70
N ALA A 104 22.93 1.39 2.59
CA ALA A 104 23.97 2.30 2.17
C ALA A 104 25.25 1.52 1.82
N ALA A 105 25.65 1.58 0.56
CA ALA A 105 26.92 1.00 0.12
C ALA A 105 28.15 1.78 0.66
N VAL A 106 27.98 3.08 0.91
CA VAL A 106 29.02 3.98 1.42
C VAL A 106 28.38 5.01 2.32
N VAL A 107 28.98 5.28 3.49
CA VAL A 107 28.59 6.39 4.35
C VAL A 107 29.32 7.64 3.82
N PRO A 108 28.59 8.69 3.40
CA PRO A 108 29.21 9.92 2.90
C PRO A 108 29.85 10.71 4.05
N ASP A 109 30.89 11.48 3.73
CA ASP A 109 31.56 12.38 4.71
C ASP A 109 30.63 13.52 5.17
N ALA A 110 29.68 13.91 4.33
CA ALA A 110 28.72 14.97 4.61
C ALA A 110 27.32 14.38 4.83
N ARG A 111 26.59 14.95 5.78
CA ARG A 111 25.19 14.63 6.06
C ARG A 111 24.32 14.90 4.84
N PRO A 112 23.52 13.93 4.36
CA PRO A 112 22.58 14.16 3.26
C PRO A 112 21.52 15.21 3.64
N VAL A 113 21.23 16.12 2.72
CA VAL A 113 20.15 17.12 2.87
C VAL A 113 19.08 16.85 1.83
N VAL A 114 17.83 16.70 2.29
CA VAL A 114 16.64 16.54 1.46
C VAL A 114 15.85 17.84 1.55
N VAL A 115 15.50 18.44 0.40
CA VAL A 115 14.77 19.71 0.35
C VAL A 115 13.35 19.45 -0.12
N GLY A 116 12.39 19.81 0.73
CA GLY A 116 10.95 19.62 0.54
C GLY A 116 10.42 18.33 1.15
N ALA A 117 9.46 18.44 2.07
CA ALA A 117 8.81 17.32 2.75
C ALA A 117 7.48 16.89 2.06
N GLY A 118 7.42 16.96 0.74
CA GLY A 118 6.38 16.29 -0.03
C GLY A 118 6.58 14.77 -0.03
N CYS A 119 5.71 14.03 -0.72
CA CYS A 119 5.74 12.56 -0.76
C CYS A 119 7.15 12.03 -1.13
N ALA A 120 7.77 12.56 -2.18
CA ALA A 120 9.09 12.13 -2.61
C ALA A 120 10.18 12.42 -1.55
N GLY A 121 10.16 13.61 -0.94
CA GLY A 121 11.14 14.00 0.08
C GLY A 121 11.01 13.18 1.36
N LEU A 122 9.79 12.93 1.83
CA LEU A 122 9.55 12.09 2.99
C LEU A 122 10.09 10.67 2.80
N PHE A 123 9.79 10.03 1.65
CA PHE A 123 10.29 8.68 1.37
C PHE A 123 11.79 8.66 1.09
N CYS A 124 12.37 9.70 0.49
CA CYS A 124 13.81 9.86 0.34
C CYS A 124 14.48 9.95 1.70
N ALA A 125 14.02 10.84 2.59
CA ALA A 125 14.58 11.01 3.92
C ALA A 125 14.43 9.73 4.76
N LEU A 126 13.25 9.06 4.71
CA LEU A 126 13.05 7.80 5.42
C LEU A 126 13.98 6.70 4.91
N SER A 127 14.19 6.60 3.59
CA SER A 127 15.11 5.64 2.98
C SER A 127 16.56 5.88 3.46
N LEU A 128 17.01 7.13 3.44
CA LEU A 128 18.34 7.50 3.91
C LEU A 128 18.50 7.25 5.42
N ALA A 129 17.49 7.57 6.22
CA ALA A 129 17.50 7.34 7.66
C ALA A 129 17.57 5.84 7.99
N ARG A 130 16.75 5.00 7.35
CA ARG A 130 16.79 3.53 7.51
C ARG A 130 18.09 2.91 7.03
N ALA A 131 18.78 3.55 6.09
CA ALA A 131 20.13 3.18 5.66
C ALA A 131 21.24 3.69 6.61
N GLY A 132 20.91 4.33 7.74
CA GLY A 132 21.86 4.81 8.75
C GLY A 132 22.58 6.11 8.38
N LEU A 133 22.10 6.87 7.39
CA LEU A 133 22.78 8.07 6.87
C LEU A 133 22.38 9.39 7.58
N SER A 134 21.50 9.35 8.58
CA SER A 134 21.08 10.49 9.39
C SER A 134 20.74 11.76 8.58
N PRO A 135 19.80 11.73 7.62
CA PRO A 135 19.53 12.86 6.74
C PRO A 135 18.95 14.06 7.49
N LEU A 136 19.15 15.26 6.91
CA LEU A 136 18.40 16.47 7.27
C LEU A 136 17.33 16.71 6.19
N LEU A 137 16.05 16.61 6.56
CA LEU A 137 14.93 17.01 5.73
C LEU A 137 14.51 18.43 6.10
N VAL A 138 14.51 19.33 5.12
CA VAL A 138 14.05 20.72 5.30
C VAL A 138 12.79 20.97 4.49
N GLU A 139 11.81 21.63 5.10
CA GLU A 139 10.55 22.03 4.49
C GLU A 139 10.32 23.52 4.74
N ARG A 140 9.77 24.22 3.74
CA ARG A 140 9.49 25.65 3.84
C ARG A 140 8.22 25.93 4.66
N GLY A 141 7.20 25.10 4.44
CA GLY A 141 5.92 25.24 5.12
C GLY A 141 5.90 24.52 6.46
N ASP A 142 4.78 24.63 7.14
CA ASP A 142 4.58 24.07 8.49
C ASP A 142 4.50 22.54 8.54
N ASP A 143 4.62 22.00 9.77
CA ASP A 143 4.26 20.63 10.09
C ASP A 143 2.78 20.33 9.80
N ALA A 144 2.42 19.05 9.73
CA ALA A 144 1.07 18.63 9.33
C ALA A 144 -0.03 19.16 10.26
N ALA A 145 0.23 19.29 11.57
CA ALA A 145 -0.77 19.75 12.54
C ALA A 145 -1.02 21.25 12.42
N ARG A 146 0.04 22.06 12.28
CA ARG A 146 -0.08 23.50 12.09
C ARG A 146 -0.67 23.82 10.71
N ARG A 147 -0.24 23.08 9.69
CA ARG A 147 -0.77 23.18 8.34
C ARG A 147 -2.28 22.89 8.28
N SER A 148 -2.80 21.90 9.05
CA SER A 148 -4.25 21.65 9.12
C SER A 148 -4.99 22.88 9.61
N ARG A 149 -4.50 23.58 10.63
CA ARG A 149 -5.11 24.83 11.15
C ARG A 149 -5.07 25.96 10.13
N VAL A 150 -3.96 26.09 9.40
CA VAL A 150 -3.82 27.10 8.34
C VAL A 150 -4.81 26.86 7.20
N VAL A 151 -4.99 25.59 6.79
CA VAL A 151 -5.97 25.22 5.76
C VAL A 151 -7.42 25.49 6.23
N GLU A 152 -7.73 25.16 7.49
CA GLU A 152 -9.04 25.46 8.09
C GLU A 152 -9.30 26.96 8.14
N ALA A 153 -8.31 27.77 8.56
CA ALA A 153 -8.41 29.23 8.59
C ALA A 153 -8.63 29.80 7.18
N HIS A 154 -7.88 29.33 6.18
CA HIS A 154 -8.06 29.72 4.78
C HIS A 154 -9.49 29.41 4.30
N ASN A 155 -10.01 28.23 4.58
CA ASN A 155 -11.38 27.84 4.19
C ASN A 155 -12.45 28.70 4.85
N ALA A 156 -12.19 29.24 6.04
CA ALA A 156 -13.12 30.09 6.79
C ALA A 156 -13.05 31.58 6.38
N THR A 157 -11.85 32.09 6.07
CA THR A 157 -11.60 33.52 5.87
C THR A 157 -11.28 33.93 4.43
N GLY A 158 -10.79 32.96 3.61
CA GLY A 158 -10.23 33.22 2.29
C GLY A 158 -8.79 33.77 2.30
N GLU A 159 -8.18 33.99 3.48
CA GLU A 159 -6.80 34.46 3.58
C GLU A 159 -5.83 33.36 3.28
N LEU A 160 -4.89 33.57 2.34
CA LEU A 160 -3.88 32.60 1.93
C LEU A 160 -2.56 32.86 2.64
N ASP A 161 -2.07 31.89 3.41
CA ASP A 161 -0.67 31.85 3.81
C ASP A 161 0.19 31.35 2.64
N VAL A 162 1.17 32.13 2.21
CA VAL A 162 1.98 31.84 1.02
C VAL A 162 3.05 30.80 1.28
N GLU A 163 3.43 30.54 2.53
CA GLU A 163 4.46 29.58 2.92
C GLU A 163 3.87 28.24 3.35
N SER A 164 2.67 28.24 3.94
CA SER A 164 1.99 27.03 4.44
C SER A 164 0.52 27.06 4.04
N ASN A 165 0.08 26.11 3.22
CA ASN A 165 -1.30 26.07 2.70
C ASN A 165 -1.67 24.67 2.19
N ILE A 166 -2.74 24.56 1.38
CA ILE A 166 -3.18 23.27 0.81
C ILE A 166 -2.13 22.64 -0.13
N GLN A 167 -1.19 23.40 -0.69
CA GLN A 167 -0.17 22.93 -1.62
C GLN A 167 1.20 22.76 -0.96
N TYR A 168 1.56 23.63 -0.03
CA TYR A 168 2.88 23.71 0.60
C TYR A 168 2.84 23.29 2.07
N GLY A 169 3.93 22.67 2.54
CA GLY A 169 4.11 22.13 3.88
C GLY A 169 4.28 20.63 3.89
N VAL A 170 4.56 20.09 5.08
CA VAL A 170 4.85 18.67 5.29
C VAL A 170 3.73 17.76 4.77
N GLY A 171 4.09 16.77 3.95
CA GLY A 171 3.19 15.85 3.25
C GLY A 171 2.84 16.28 1.82
N GLY A 172 3.10 17.56 1.46
CA GLY A 172 2.80 18.10 0.12
C GLY A 172 1.30 18.24 -0.16
N ALA A 173 0.94 18.56 -1.41
CA ALA A 173 -0.44 18.82 -1.83
C ALA A 173 -1.39 17.61 -1.66
N GLY A 174 -0.86 16.37 -1.62
CA GLY A 174 -1.67 15.18 -1.46
C GLY A 174 -2.36 15.07 -0.11
N THR A 175 -1.79 15.66 0.94
CA THR A 175 -2.27 15.51 2.33
C THR A 175 -3.70 16.03 2.53
N PHE A 176 -4.08 17.09 1.84
CA PHE A 176 -5.40 17.73 1.93
C PHE A 176 -6.23 17.57 0.65
N SER A 177 -5.86 16.60 -0.21
CA SER A 177 -6.64 16.23 -1.39
C SER A 177 -7.69 15.15 -1.05
N ASP A 178 -8.29 14.54 -2.08
CA ASP A 178 -9.27 13.46 -1.90
C ASP A 178 -8.66 12.11 -1.44
N GLY A 179 -7.36 12.06 -1.16
CA GLY A 179 -6.69 10.90 -0.57
C GLY A 179 -6.51 9.69 -1.48
N LYS A 180 -6.71 9.84 -2.78
CA LYS A 180 -6.49 8.74 -3.73
C LYS A 180 -5.01 8.45 -3.91
N LEU A 181 -4.62 7.20 -3.71
CA LEU A 181 -3.24 6.72 -3.89
C LEU A 181 -3.10 6.05 -5.27
N GLN A 182 -3.18 6.83 -6.34
CA GLN A 182 -3.04 6.31 -7.70
C GLN A 182 -1.75 6.81 -8.34
N THR A 183 -1.08 5.91 -9.07
CA THR A 183 0.12 6.22 -9.84
C THR A 183 0.01 5.63 -11.24
N GLY A 184 0.57 6.31 -12.23
CA GLY A 184 0.67 5.82 -13.62
C GLY A 184 1.88 4.91 -13.87
N THR A 185 2.75 4.73 -12.87
CA THR A 185 3.95 3.91 -12.99
C THR A 185 3.71 2.48 -12.52
N LYS A 186 4.61 1.57 -12.90
CA LYS A 186 4.67 0.19 -12.38
C LYS A 186 6.05 0.00 -11.77
N SER A 187 6.10 -0.13 -10.46
CA SER A 187 7.36 -0.34 -9.73
C SER A 187 7.11 -1.28 -8.56
N PRO A 188 8.04 -2.19 -8.23
CA PRO A 188 7.97 -3.00 -7.02
C PRO A 188 7.98 -2.13 -5.75
N ALA A 189 8.55 -0.92 -5.79
CA ALA A 189 8.54 0.03 -4.70
C ALA A 189 7.13 0.50 -4.29
N HIS A 190 6.11 0.39 -5.16
CA HIS A 190 4.74 0.76 -4.79
C HIS A 190 4.23 -0.02 -3.59
N ARG A 191 4.58 -1.29 -3.50
CA ARG A 191 4.17 -2.13 -2.36
C ARG A 191 4.81 -1.63 -1.07
N LEU A 192 6.11 -1.34 -1.09
CA LEU A 192 6.84 -0.79 0.06
C LEU A 192 6.24 0.55 0.53
N ILE A 193 5.88 1.44 -0.41
CA ILE A 193 5.23 2.72 -0.09
C ILE A 193 3.88 2.50 0.62
N LEU A 194 3.04 1.60 0.10
CA LEU A 194 1.74 1.31 0.73
C LEU A 194 1.89 0.64 2.10
N GLU A 195 2.86 -0.28 2.25
CA GLU A 195 3.19 -0.90 3.53
C GLU A 195 3.68 0.13 4.56
N THR A 196 4.49 1.10 4.13
CA THR A 196 4.92 2.22 4.98
C THR A 196 3.73 3.10 5.40
N PHE A 197 2.77 3.35 4.52
CA PHE A 197 1.54 4.06 4.91
C PHE A 197 0.73 3.29 5.95
N VAL A 198 0.65 1.95 5.83
CA VAL A 198 -0.02 1.11 6.84
C VAL A 198 0.75 1.11 8.16
N GLU A 199 2.08 1.00 8.13
CA GLU A 199 2.96 1.12 9.29
C GLU A 199 2.77 2.49 9.97
N ALA A 200 2.57 3.55 9.19
CA ALA A 200 2.30 4.90 9.66
C ALA A 200 0.84 5.14 10.08
N GLY A 201 -0.05 4.13 10.04
CA GLY A 201 -1.42 4.19 10.55
C GLY A 201 -2.52 4.29 9.50
N ALA A 202 -2.22 4.12 8.22
CA ALA A 202 -3.25 3.98 7.20
C ALA A 202 -3.96 2.61 7.30
N GLN A 203 -5.17 2.54 6.75
CA GLN A 203 -5.96 1.32 6.76
C GLN A 203 -5.28 0.22 5.93
N PRO A 204 -5.16 -1.03 6.43
CA PRO A 204 -4.52 -2.13 5.70
C PRO A 204 -5.12 -2.43 4.33
N GLN A 205 -6.39 -2.09 4.10
CA GLN A 205 -7.09 -2.31 2.84
C GLN A 205 -6.42 -1.65 1.62
N ILE A 206 -5.64 -0.59 1.82
CA ILE A 206 -4.89 0.06 0.73
C ILE A 206 -3.89 -0.88 0.05
N LEU A 207 -3.47 -1.96 0.73
CA LEU A 207 -2.53 -2.94 0.20
C LEU A 207 -3.10 -3.81 -0.92
N TRP A 208 -4.44 -3.92 -1.01
CA TRP A 208 -5.08 -4.78 -2.00
C TRP A 208 -6.25 -4.13 -2.75
N ASP A 209 -6.75 -3.00 -2.32
CA ASP A 209 -7.82 -2.32 -3.06
C ASP A 209 -7.32 -1.81 -4.41
N ALA A 210 -8.11 -2.07 -5.46
CA ALA A 210 -7.76 -1.68 -6.82
C ALA A 210 -7.69 -0.16 -7.02
N LYS A 211 -8.34 0.59 -6.14
CA LYS A 211 -8.30 2.05 -6.04
C LYS A 211 -8.06 2.42 -4.57
N PRO A 212 -6.81 2.32 -4.10
CA PRO A 212 -6.50 2.61 -2.71
C PRO A 212 -6.78 4.09 -2.40
N HIS A 213 -7.34 4.31 -1.22
CA HIS A 213 -7.74 5.61 -0.73
C HIS A 213 -7.43 5.73 0.76
N VAL A 214 -6.78 6.83 1.13
CA VAL A 214 -6.59 7.22 2.53
C VAL A 214 -7.24 8.58 2.70
N GLY A 215 -8.24 8.68 3.57
CA GLY A 215 -8.99 9.91 3.77
C GLY A 215 -8.10 11.10 4.18
N SER A 216 -8.53 12.30 3.84
CA SER A 216 -7.85 13.55 4.23
C SER A 216 -7.88 13.80 5.74
N ASP A 217 -8.74 13.10 6.47
CA ASP A 217 -8.80 13.04 7.93
C ASP A 217 -7.69 12.17 8.53
N VAL A 218 -7.22 11.15 7.79
CA VAL A 218 -6.19 10.20 8.22
C VAL A 218 -4.80 10.59 7.73
N LEU A 219 -4.67 11.13 6.50
CA LEU A 219 -3.38 11.46 5.89
C LEU A 219 -2.49 12.37 6.72
N PRO A 220 -2.96 13.44 7.41
CA PRO A 220 -2.10 14.25 8.29
C PRO A 220 -1.45 13.43 9.40
N HIS A 221 -2.16 12.46 9.97
CA HIS A 221 -1.62 11.55 10.99
C HIS A 221 -0.58 10.59 10.40
N VAL A 222 -0.85 10.02 9.23
CA VAL A 222 0.10 9.16 8.52
C VAL A 222 1.39 9.92 8.21
N VAL A 223 1.27 11.15 7.70
CA VAL A 223 2.43 12.01 7.40
C VAL A 223 3.23 12.34 8.65
N THR A 224 2.56 12.70 9.77
CA THR A 224 3.21 12.95 11.06
C THR A 224 3.96 11.70 11.56
N ASN A 225 3.36 10.52 11.40
CA ASN A 225 4.02 9.28 11.79
C ASN A 225 5.22 8.95 10.89
N ILE A 226 5.18 9.25 9.59
CA ILE A 226 6.35 9.11 8.71
C ILE A 226 7.49 10.04 9.14
N VAL A 227 7.19 11.29 9.53
CA VAL A 227 8.19 12.21 10.09
C VAL A 227 8.82 11.59 11.33
N ARG A 228 8.01 11.08 12.26
CA ARG A 228 8.52 10.40 13.47
C ARG A 228 9.40 9.19 13.14
N MET A 229 9.00 8.37 12.15
CA MET A 229 9.82 7.23 11.69
C MET A 229 11.19 7.66 11.15
N ILE A 230 11.27 8.84 10.47
CA ILE A 230 12.54 9.42 10.02
C ILE A 230 13.41 9.79 11.23
N GLU A 231 12.82 10.44 12.24
CA GLU A 231 13.52 10.89 13.45
C GLU A 231 13.98 9.70 14.31
N GLU A 232 13.12 8.71 14.51
CA GLU A 232 13.46 7.47 15.24
C GLU A 232 14.59 6.68 14.54
N ALA A 233 14.71 6.78 13.22
CA ALA A 233 15.81 6.20 12.45
C ALA A 233 17.07 7.08 12.38
N GLY A 234 17.13 8.19 13.16
CA GLY A 234 18.31 9.07 13.26
C GLY A 234 18.34 10.22 12.24
N GLY A 235 17.28 10.45 11.48
CA GLY A 235 17.12 11.65 10.66
C GLY A 235 16.67 12.85 11.49
N GLU A 236 16.60 14.01 10.85
CA GLU A 236 16.11 15.26 11.43
C GLU A 236 15.19 15.96 10.44
N VAL A 237 14.06 16.50 10.92
CA VAL A 237 13.11 17.24 10.09
C VAL A 237 12.98 18.67 10.62
N ARG A 238 13.10 19.65 9.74
CA ARG A 238 12.94 21.09 10.04
C ARG A 238 11.93 21.71 9.09
N CYS A 239 10.92 22.38 9.68
CA CYS A 239 9.92 23.20 9.00
C CYS A 239 10.16 24.68 9.28
#